data_cb05be4ee5385e093eb766bbc3bbd836
#
_entry.id   cb05be4ee5385e093eb766bbc3bbd836
#
_cell.length_a   1.000
_cell.length_b   1.000
_cell.length_c   1.000
_cell.angle_alpha   90.00
_cell.angle_beta   90.00
_cell.angle_gamma   90.00
#
_symmetry.space_group_name_H-M   'P 1'
#
loop_
_entity.id
_entity.type
_entity.pdbx_description
1 polymer ?
#
loop_
_entity_poly.entity_id
_entity_poly.type
_entity_poly.pdbx_seq_one_letter_code
_entity_poly.pdbx_strand_id
1 'polypeptide(L)'
;MSKIKVGINGFGRIGRLVFRAACNNADIEVVGINDLVPVDYMAYMLKYDSVHGRFNGTIDYNVEKGQLIVNGNVIRVTAEKDPANLKWNEVGAEYIVESTGLFLTKEKAEAHIAAGAKYVVMSAPSKDDTPMFVCGVNTDTYKGQTIVSNASCTTNCLAPLAKVINDNFGIVEGLMTTVHATTATQKTVDGPSMKDWRGGRAASGNIIPSSTGAAKAVGKVIPELNGKLTGMSMRVPTLDVSVVDLTVNLAKPAKYDEICAAMKEASEGELKGILGYTEEAVVSSDFLGDARTSIFDKAAGIALTDTFVKVVSWYDNEWGYSNKVLMLIEKMAAFNNK
;
A
#
# COMPACT_ATOMS: atom_id res chain seq x y z
N MET A 1 9.35 -9.97 23.63
CA MET A 1 7.90 -9.65 23.61
C MET A 1 7.19 -10.74 22.82
N SER A 2 5.92 -11.03 23.07
CA SER A 2 5.14 -11.93 22.22
C SER A 2 4.95 -11.28 20.85
N LYS A 3 4.96 -12.09 19.78
CA LYS A 3 4.71 -11.61 18.43
C LYS A 3 3.31 -11.02 18.30
N ILE A 4 3.17 -10.01 17.43
CA ILE A 4 1.88 -9.43 17.07
C ILE A 4 1.15 -10.44 16.18
N LYS A 5 0.00 -10.92 16.64
CA LYS A 5 -0.79 -11.93 15.92
C LYS A 5 -1.74 -11.26 14.93
N VAL A 6 -1.57 -11.61 13.66
CA VAL A 6 -2.27 -11.01 12.53
C VAL A 6 -3.17 -12.04 11.84
N GLY A 7 -4.39 -11.64 11.51
CA GLY A 7 -5.27 -12.31 10.56
C GLY A 7 -5.31 -11.58 9.23
N ILE A 8 -5.49 -12.30 8.13
CA ILE A 8 -5.61 -11.73 6.79
C ILE A 8 -6.97 -12.13 6.21
N ASN A 9 -7.80 -11.14 5.86
CA ASN A 9 -9.04 -11.36 5.13
C ASN A 9 -8.85 -10.94 3.67
N GLY A 10 -8.90 -11.91 2.74
CA GLY A 10 -8.56 -11.75 1.33
C GLY A 10 -7.10 -12.12 1.05
N PHE A 11 -6.89 -13.21 0.31
CA PHE A 11 -5.56 -13.70 -0.05
C PHE A 11 -5.25 -13.46 -1.53
N GLY A 12 -5.71 -12.30 -2.04
CA GLY A 12 -5.38 -11.74 -3.36
C GLY A 12 -3.91 -11.27 -3.42
N ARG A 13 -3.59 -10.40 -4.38
CA ARG A 13 -2.21 -9.88 -4.52
C ARG A 13 -1.68 -9.32 -3.21
N ILE A 14 -2.37 -8.34 -2.62
CA ILE A 14 -1.89 -7.64 -1.42
C ILE A 14 -1.88 -8.57 -0.20
N GLY A 15 -2.94 -9.35 0.04
CA GLY A 15 -2.95 -10.29 1.18
C GLY A 15 -1.80 -11.30 1.14
N ARG A 16 -1.47 -11.86 -0.05
CA ARG A 16 -0.32 -12.77 -0.20
C ARG A 16 1.02 -12.07 0.01
N LEU A 17 1.17 -10.83 -0.43
CA LEU A 17 2.43 -10.10 -0.25
C LEU A 17 2.61 -9.58 1.17
N VAL A 18 1.54 -9.18 1.85
CA VAL A 18 1.55 -8.95 3.31
C VAL A 18 1.98 -10.22 4.04
N PHE A 19 1.44 -11.38 3.65
CA PHE A 19 1.86 -12.65 4.23
C PHE A 19 3.35 -12.95 3.98
N ARG A 20 3.84 -12.80 2.73
CA ARG A 20 5.26 -12.99 2.41
C ARG A 20 6.16 -12.03 3.18
N ALA A 21 5.77 -10.77 3.31
CA ALA A 21 6.50 -9.78 4.10
C ALA A 21 6.52 -10.14 5.59
N ALA A 22 5.38 -10.62 6.14
CA ALA A 22 5.28 -11.08 7.52
C ALA A 22 6.20 -12.28 7.81
N CYS A 23 6.42 -13.19 6.85
CA CYS A 23 7.36 -14.31 7.01
C CYS A 23 8.82 -13.86 7.25
N ASN A 24 9.17 -12.65 6.80
CA ASN A 24 10.49 -12.05 7.01
C ASN A 24 10.53 -11.07 8.20
N ASN A 25 9.42 -10.94 8.94
CA ASN A 25 9.29 -10.03 10.06
C ASN A 25 9.34 -10.81 11.39
N ALA A 26 10.28 -10.43 12.27
CA ALA A 26 10.49 -11.12 13.53
C ALA A 26 9.38 -10.86 14.56
N ASP A 27 8.68 -9.72 14.45
CA ASP A 27 7.73 -9.23 15.45
C ASP A 27 6.27 -9.59 15.10
N ILE A 28 6.01 -10.09 13.88
CA ILE A 28 4.67 -10.41 13.39
C ILE A 28 4.52 -11.92 13.15
N GLU A 29 3.34 -12.43 13.45
CA GLU A 29 2.93 -13.81 13.16
C GLU A 29 1.54 -13.81 12.54
N VAL A 30 1.40 -14.37 11.33
CA VAL A 30 0.08 -14.59 10.71
C VAL A 30 -0.47 -15.92 11.23
N VAL A 31 -1.61 -15.87 11.91
CA VAL A 31 -2.23 -17.02 12.58
C VAL A 31 -3.52 -17.51 11.91
N GLY A 32 -4.09 -16.69 11.02
CA GLY A 32 -5.30 -17.04 10.28
C GLY A 32 -5.42 -16.30 8.96
N ILE A 33 -5.99 -16.96 7.97
CA ILE A 33 -6.27 -16.41 6.63
C ILE A 33 -7.71 -16.80 6.27
N ASN A 34 -8.43 -15.86 5.67
CA ASN A 34 -9.72 -16.11 5.06
C ASN A 34 -9.70 -15.74 3.59
N ASP A 35 -10.12 -16.66 2.73
CA ASP A 35 -10.40 -16.41 1.32
C ASP A 35 -11.37 -17.48 0.81
N LEU A 36 -12.07 -17.22 -0.30
CA LEU A 36 -13.07 -18.16 -0.85
C LEU A 36 -12.48 -19.24 -1.75
N VAL A 37 -11.14 -19.27 -1.89
CA VAL A 37 -10.45 -20.32 -2.65
C VAL A 37 -10.02 -21.48 -1.75
N PRO A 38 -9.92 -22.72 -2.26
CA PRO A 38 -9.45 -23.86 -1.50
C PRO A 38 -8.00 -23.72 -1.02
N VAL A 39 -7.66 -24.35 0.10
CA VAL A 39 -6.34 -24.19 0.75
C VAL A 39 -5.17 -24.72 -0.10
N ASP A 40 -5.37 -25.77 -0.87
CA ASP A 40 -4.39 -26.34 -1.81
C ASP A 40 -4.07 -25.34 -2.94
N TYR A 41 -5.11 -24.67 -3.48
CA TYR A 41 -4.92 -23.61 -4.47
C TYR A 41 -4.30 -22.37 -3.84
N MET A 42 -4.63 -22.06 -2.60
CA MET A 42 -3.99 -20.97 -1.84
C MET A 42 -2.49 -21.24 -1.66
N ALA A 43 -2.10 -22.47 -1.33
CA ALA A 43 -0.71 -22.91 -1.24
C ALA A 43 0.02 -22.77 -2.59
N TYR A 44 -0.64 -23.16 -3.70
CA TYR A 44 -0.11 -22.96 -5.05
C TYR A 44 0.13 -21.49 -5.37
N MET A 45 -0.86 -20.62 -5.11
CA MET A 45 -0.74 -19.17 -5.36
C MET A 45 0.33 -18.50 -4.48
N LEU A 46 0.56 -19.00 -3.26
CA LEU A 46 1.64 -18.48 -2.41
C LEU A 46 3.01 -18.91 -2.93
N LYS A 47 3.10 -20.15 -3.44
CA LYS A 47 4.35 -20.73 -3.92
C LYS A 47 4.88 -20.05 -5.18
N TYR A 48 3.98 -19.73 -6.12
CA TYR A 48 4.35 -19.21 -7.43
C TYR A 48 3.78 -17.82 -7.65
N ASP A 49 4.63 -16.88 -8.01
CA ASP A 49 4.25 -15.52 -8.34
C ASP A 49 5.03 -15.05 -9.56
N SER A 50 4.31 -14.52 -10.56
CA SER A 50 4.90 -14.09 -11.83
C SER A 50 5.75 -12.82 -11.69
N VAL A 51 5.52 -12.03 -10.65
CA VAL A 51 6.20 -10.77 -10.37
C VAL A 51 7.31 -10.98 -9.34
N HIS A 52 6.95 -11.53 -8.18
CA HIS A 52 7.86 -11.66 -7.03
C HIS A 52 8.54 -13.03 -6.93
N GLY A 53 8.39 -13.87 -7.96
CA GLY A 53 9.05 -15.16 -8.03
C GLY A 53 8.53 -16.21 -7.03
N ARG A 54 9.27 -17.30 -6.92
CA ARG A 54 8.91 -18.38 -5.98
C ARG A 54 9.06 -17.92 -4.53
N PHE A 55 8.14 -18.38 -3.68
CA PHE A 55 8.26 -18.20 -2.24
C PHE A 55 9.54 -18.84 -1.71
N ASN A 56 10.31 -18.08 -0.94
CA ASN A 56 11.53 -18.57 -0.32
C ASN A 56 11.21 -19.24 1.03
N GLY A 57 10.92 -20.53 0.98
CA GLY A 57 10.55 -21.30 2.17
C GLY A 57 9.78 -22.57 1.81
N THR A 58 9.32 -23.27 2.83
CA THR A 58 8.51 -24.49 2.70
C THR A 58 7.04 -24.16 2.79
N ILE A 59 6.23 -24.77 1.92
CA ILE A 59 4.77 -24.64 1.91
C ILE A 59 4.18 -26.03 1.84
N ASP A 60 3.28 -26.34 2.76
CA ASP A 60 2.45 -27.53 2.81
C ASP A 60 1.03 -27.15 3.23
N TYR A 61 0.09 -28.07 3.16
CA TYR A 61 -1.31 -27.81 3.51
C TYR A 61 -2.03 -29.08 3.98
N ASN A 62 -3.11 -28.87 4.71
CA ASN A 62 -4.04 -29.94 5.07
C ASN A 62 -5.47 -29.49 4.72
N VAL A 63 -6.05 -30.13 3.69
CA VAL A 63 -7.39 -29.77 3.19
C VAL A 63 -8.47 -30.09 4.23
N GLU A 64 -8.39 -31.25 4.86
CA GLU A 64 -9.42 -31.71 5.82
C GLU A 64 -9.50 -30.82 7.06
N LYS A 65 -8.34 -30.29 7.50
CA LYS A 65 -8.24 -29.39 8.66
C LYS A 65 -8.32 -27.90 8.31
N GLY A 66 -8.39 -27.54 7.03
CA GLY A 66 -8.34 -26.15 6.61
C GLY A 66 -7.06 -25.44 7.09
N GLN A 67 -5.89 -26.02 6.82
CA GLN A 67 -4.62 -25.52 7.32
C GLN A 67 -3.63 -25.29 6.19
N LEU A 68 -3.02 -24.12 6.17
CA LEU A 68 -1.82 -23.82 5.40
C LEU A 68 -0.62 -23.94 6.35
N ILE A 69 0.45 -24.60 5.92
CA ILE A 69 1.65 -24.83 6.73
C ILE A 69 2.82 -24.18 6.02
N VAL A 70 3.39 -23.14 6.63
CA VAL A 70 4.49 -22.38 6.02
C VAL A 70 5.66 -22.30 6.99
N ASN A 71 6.82 -22.76 6.55
CA ASN A 71 8.04 -22.86 7.37
C ASN A 71 7.79 -23.57 8.71
N GLY A 72 6.93 -24.60 8.70
CA GLY A 72 6.53 -25.36 9.88
C GLY A 72 5.44 -24.74 10.75
N ASN A 73 5.05 -23.49 10.49
CA ASN A 73 3.97 -22.82 11.21
C ASN A 73 2.61 -23.18 10.60
N VAL A 74 1.67 -23.57 11.45
CA VAL A 74 0.30 -23.91 11.05
C VAL A 74 -0.57 -22.66 11.12
N ILE A 75 -1.23 -22.36 10.00
CA ILE A 75 -2.10 -21.19 9.84
C ILE A 75 -3.52 -21.70 9.55
N ARG A 76 -4.49 -21.25 10.33
CA ARG A 76 -5.89 -21.59 10.07
C ARG A 76 -6.37 -20.90 8.80
N VAL A 77 -7.01 -21.67 7.92
CA VAL A 77 -7.66 -21.15 6.71
C VAL A 77 -9.17 -21.33 6.81
N THR A 78 -9.92 -20.28 6.48
CA THR A 78 -11.39 -20.29 6.41
C THR A 78 -11.86 -19.82 5.05
N ALA A 79 -13.11 -20.14 4.69
CA ALA A 79 -13.76 -19.71 3.44
C ALA A 79 -15.11 -19.05 3.72
N GLU A 80 -15.10 -18.07 4.63
CA GLU A 80 -16.29 -17.36 5.08
C GLU A 80 -16.53 -16.09 4.26
N LYS A 81 -17.78 -15.90 3.81
CA LYS A 81 -18.20 -14.68 3.10
C LYS A 81 -18.47 -13.52 4.03
N ASP A 82 -19.02 -13.83 5.21
CA ASP A 82 -19.31 -12.83 6.24
C ASP A 82 -18.19 -12.77 7.26
N PRO A 83 -17.47 -11.65 7.36
CA PRO A 83 -16.38 -11.52 8.32
C PRO A 83 -16.77 -11.70 9.78
N ALA A 84 -18.03 -11.50 10.14
CA ALA A 84 -18.53 -11.70 11.50
C ALA A 84 -18.40 -13.16 11.98
N ASN A 85 -18.31 -14.13 11.06
CA ASN A 85 -18.19 -15.56 11.36
C ASN A 85 -16.74 -16.06 11.44
N LEU A 86 -15.74 -15.19 11.29
CA LEU A 86 -14.33 -15.57 11.15
C LEU A 86 -13.68 -16.04 12.46
N LYS A 87 -14.29 -15.71 13.61
CA LYS A 87 -13.83 -16.14 14.94
C LYS A 87 -12.33 -15.94 15.15
N TRP A 88 -11.85 -14.73 14.95
CA TRP A 88 -10.43 -14.36 15.06
C TRP A 88 -9.85 -14.65 16.44
N ASN A 89 -10.68 -14.57 17.49
CA ASN A 89 -10.30 -14.88 18.85
C ASN A 89 -9.86 -16.35 19.04
N GLU A 90 -10.40 -17.32 18.27
CA GLU A 90 -10.00 -18.73 18.39
C GLU A 90 -8.55 -18.97 18.00
N VAL A 91 -7.97 -18.15 17.12
CA VAL A 91 -6.55 -18.19 16.74
C VAL A 91 -5.72 -17.09 17.38
N GLY A 92 -6.37 -16.26 18.19
CA GLY A 92 -5.71 -15.13 18.87
C GLY A 92 -5.27 -14.02 17.93
N ALA A 93 -5.86 -13.88 16.73
CA ALA A 93 -5.58 -12.79 15.82
C ALA A 93 -6.12 -11.47 16.39
N GLU A 94 -5.23 -10.56 16.73
CA GLU A 94 -5.60 -9.26 17.31
C GLU A 94 -5.75 -8.17 16.25
N TYR A 95 -4.89 -8.18 15.24
CA TYR A 95 -4.87 -7.24 14.13
C TYR A 95 -5.31 -7.94 12.85
N ILE A 96 -6.28 -7.34 12.14
CA ILE A 96 -6.75 -7.90 10.86
C ILE A 96 -6.35 -7.01 9.72
N VAL A 97 -5.71 -7.58 8.72
CA VAL A 97 -5.51 -6.96 7.42
C VAL A 97 -6.72 -7.26 6.55
N GLU A 98 -7.52 -6.23 6.28
CA GLU A 98 -8.65 -6.32 5.35
C GLU A 98 -8.16 -6.02 3.93
N SER A 99 -8.01 -7.06 3.12
CA SER A 99 -7.46 -7.00 1.76
C SER A 99 -8.37 -7.54 0.66
N THR A 100 -9.67 -7.71 0.96
CA THR A 100 -10.68 -8.11 -0.05
C THR A 100 -11.11 -6.98 -0.96
N GLY A 101 -10.97 -5.72 -0.51
CA GLY A 101 -11.51 -4.54 -1.19
C GLY A 101 -13.03 -4.35 -1.06
N LEU A 102 -13.71 -5.16 -0.23
CA LEU A 102 -15.16 -5.15 -0.05
C LEU A 102 -15.60 -4.41 1.22
N PHE A 103 -14.85 -4.53 2.31
CA PHE A 103 -15.19 -4.02 3.64
C PHE A 103 -14.39 -2.73 3.93
N LEU A 104 -14.64 -1.68 3.14
CA LEU A 104 -13.87 -0.43 3.13
C LEU A 104 -14.58 0.74 3.83
N THR A 105 -15.53 0.48 4.70
CA THR A 105 -16.14 1.44 5.61
C THR A 105 -16.02 0.95 7.04
N LYS A 106 -16.05 1.86 8.01
CA LYS A 106 -16.02 1.51 9.44
C LYS A 106 -17.11 0.48 9.77
N GLU A 107 -18.34 0.75 9.36
CA GLU A 107 -19.49 -0.13 9.58
C GLU A 107 -19.23 -1.57 9.10
N LYS A 108 -18.70 -1.72 7.88
CA LYS A 108 -18.41 -3.05 7.32
C LYS A 108 -17.24 -3.74 8.00
N ALA A 109 -16.21 -2.98 8.35
CA ALA A 109 -15.02 -3.53 9.01
C ALA A 109 -15.27 -3.91 10.48
N GLU A 110 -16.30 -3.34 11.12
CA GLU A 110 -16.75 -3.73 12.47
C GLU A 110 -17.13 -5.21 12.59
N ALA A 111 -17.49 -5.87 11.48
CA ALA A 111 -17.70 -7.30 11.43
C ALA A 111 -16.48 -8.11 11.92
N HIS A 112 -15.25 -7.65 11.65
CA HIS A 112 -14.04 -8.27 12.17
C HIS A 112 -13.89 -8.11 13.69
N ILE A 113 -14.30 -6.96 14.22
CA ILE A 113 -14.31 -6.72 15.68
C ILE A 113 -15.33 -7.65 16.34
N ALA A 114 -16.53 -7.79 15.75
CA ALA A 114 -17.54 -8.73 16.21
C ALA A 114 -17.04 -10.20 16.17
N ALA A 115 -16.17 -10.54 15.22
CA ALA A 115 -15.51 -11.84 15.11
C ALA A 115 -14.33 -12.02 16.10
N GLY A 116 -14.09 -11.07 17.01
CA GLY A 116 -13.12 -11.18 18.08
C GLY A 116 -11.73 -10.57 17.80
N ALA A 117 -11.57 -9.81 16.72
CA ALA A 117 -10.39 -9.00 16.50
C ALA A 117 -10.40 -7.74 17.39
N LYS A 118 -9.22 -7.17 17.66
CA LYS A 118 -9.10 -5.90 18.39
C LYS A 118 -8.97 -4.71 17.43
N TYR A 119 -8.27 -4.91 16.32
CA TYR A 119 -7.93 -3.84 15.38
C TYR A 119 -8.07 -4.32 13.93
N VAL A 120 -8.43 -3.40 13.04
CA VAL A 120 -8.53 -3.67 11.59
C VAL A 120 -7.76 -2.61 10.82
N VAL A 121 -6.91 -3.05 9.90
CA VAL A 121 -6.21 -2.22 8.93
C VAL A 121 -6.73 -2.54 7.54
N MET A 122 -7.46 -1.61 6.93
CA MET A 122 -7.89 -1.71 5.55
C MET A 122 -6.68 -1.49 4.62
N SER A 123 -6.41 -2.42 3.72
CA SER A 123 -5.35 -2.29 2.71
C SER A 123 -5.83 -1.57 1.45
N ALA A 124 -6.64 -0.55 1.62
CA ALA A 124 -7.17 0.33 0.57
C ALA A 124 -7.68 1.63 1.21
N PRO A 125 -7.87 2.71 0.44
CA PRO A 125 -8.50 3.92 0.95
C PRO A 125 -9.90 3.64 1.49
N SER A 126 -10.21 4.17 2.67
CA SER A 126 -11.56 4.10 3.21
C SER A 126 -12.55 4.85 2.32
N LYS A 127 -13.78 4.36 2.27
CA LYS A 127 -14.89 4.98 1.52
C LYS A 127 -15.76 5.90 2.37
N ASP A 128 -15.39 6.05 3.64
CA ASP A 128 -16.01 6.92 4.63
C ASP A 128 -14.95 7.75 5.37
N ASP A 129 -15.27 8.24 6.57
CA ASP A 129 -14.37 9.03 7.40
C ASP A 129 -13.42 8.19 8.27
N THR A 130 -13.30 6.89 8.02
CA THR A 130 -12.31 6.05 8.71
C THR A 130 -10.91 6.66 8.55
N PRO A 131 -10.16 6.88 9.65
CA PRO A 131 -8.85 7.51 9.60
C PRO A 131 -7.88 6.77 8.68
N MET A 132 -7.18 7.53 7.85
CA MET A 132 -6.11 7.03 6.98
C MET A 132 -4.76 7.42 7.53
N PHE A 133 -3.84 6.46 7.54
CA PHE A 133 -2.47 6.69 7.97
C PHE A 133 -1.48 6.31 6.87
N VAL A 134 -0.46 7.13 6.71
CA VAL A 134 0.72 6.88 5.87
C VAL A 134 1.94 6.93 6.77
N CYS A 135 2.71 5.86 6.77
CA CYS A 135 3.92 5.75 7.59
C CYS A 135 4.90 6.88 7.29
N GLY A 136 5.44 7.51 8.36
CA GLY A 136 6.33 8.66 8.25
C GLY A 136 5.68 9.99 7.95
N VAL A 137 4.36 10.00 7.68
CA VAL A 137 3.63 11.25 7.37
C VAL A 137 2.75 11.66 8.55
N ASN A 138 1.84 10.78 8.99
CA ASN A 138 0.88 11.12 10.05
C ASN A 138 0.62 10.00 11.07
N THR A 139 1.46 8.98 11.12
CA THR A 139 1.28 7.87 12.08
C THR A 139 1.47 8.30 13.54
N ASP A 140 2.10 9.43 13.80
CA ASP A 140 2.22 10.07 15.12
C ASP A 140 0.88 10.62 15.64
N THR A 141 -0.09 10.83 14.74
CA THR A 141 -1.44 11.27 15.11
C THR A 141 -2.36 10.09 15.51
N TYR A 142 -1.88 8.84 15.44
CA TYR A 142 -2.62 7.68 15.91
C TYR A 142 -2.88 7.74 17.43
N LYS A 143 -4.13 7.53 17.85
CA LYS A 143 -4.60 7.64 19.24
C LYS A 143 -5.42 6.42 19.69
N GLY A 144 -5.10 5.23 19.15
CA GLY A 144 -5.78 4.00 19.52
C GLY A 144 -7.05 3.70 18.71
N GLN A 145 -7.22 4.28 17.52
CA GLN A 145 -8.36 3.95 16.65
C GLN A 145 -8.35 2.45 16.31
N THR A 146 -9.50 1.80 16.48
CA THR A 146 -9.64 0.34 16.28
C THR A 146 -9.69 -0.06 14.82
N ILE A 147 -10.21 0.81 13.94
CA ILE A 147 -10.32 0.58 12.51
C ILE A 147 -9.66 1.74 11.79
N VAL A 148 -8.69 1.41 10.94
CA VAL A 148 -7.89 2.40 10.20
C VAL A 148 -7.67 1.94 8.75
N SER A 149 -7.27 2.87 7.89
CA SER A 149 -6.88 2.59 6.51
C SER A 149 -5.41 2.93 6.30
N ASN A 150 -4.68 2.08 5.57
CA ASN A 150 -3.31 2.35 5.11
C ASN A 150 -3.29 3.16 3.80
N ALA A 151 -4.38 3.84 3.44
CA ALA A 151 -4.56 4.57 2.19
C ALA A 151 -4.29 3.69 0.94
N SER A 152 -3.87 4.28 -0.19
CA SER A 152 -3.48 3.55 -1.40
C SER A 152 -1.96 3.48 -1.55
N CYS A 153 -1.47 2.60 -2.43
CA CYS A 153 -0.06 2.54 -2.80
C CYS A 153 0.44 3.87 -3.37
N THR A 154 -0.35 4.51 -4.25
CA THR A 154 -0.03 5.81 -4.82
C THR A 154 -0.01 6.91 -3.74
N THR A 155 -0.93 6.90 -2.77
CA THR A 155 -0.90 7.85 -1.65
C THR A 155 0.34 7.64 -0.77
N ASN A 156 0.75 6.39 -0.57
CA ASN A 156 1.98 6.06 0.17
C ASN A 156 3.26 6.51 -0.54
N CYS A 157 3.24 6.63 -1.87
CA CYS A 157 4.33 7.25 -2.64
C CYS A 157 4.26 8.78 -2.59
N LEU A 158 3.09 9.34 -2.88
CA LEU A 158 2.92 10.78 -3.05
C LEU A 158 3.03 11.55 -1.73
N ALA A 159 2.51 11.02 -0.62
CA ALA A 159 2.45 11.77 0.63
C ALA A 159 3.84 12.06 1.24
N PRO A 160 4.80 11.13 1.32
CA PRO A 160 6.16 11.45 1.77
C PRO A 160 6.86 12.47 0.87
N LEU A 161 6.70 12.33 -0.47
CA LEU A 161 7.23 13.28 -1.44
C LEU A 161 6.67 14.68 -1.25
N ALA A 162 5.34 14.79 -1.14
CA ALA A 162 4.65 16.06 -0.94
C ALA A 162 4.94 16.68 0.42
N LYS A 163 5.12 15.85 1.48
CA LYS A 163 5.50 16.31 2.82
C LYS A 163 6.82 17.04 2.78
N VAL A 164 7.86 16.46 2.21
CA VAL A 164 9.19 17.10 2.15
C VAL A 164 9.13 18.43 1.39
N ILE A 165 8.41 18.48 0.25
CA ILE A 165 8.28 19.72 -0.50
C ILE A 165 7.48 20.77 0.29
N ASN A 166 6.37 20.37 0.90
CA ASN A 166 5.52 21.29 1.63
C ASN A 166 6.20 21.85 2.88
N ASP A 167 6.90 21.02 3.64
CA ASP A 167 7.55 21.41 4.88
C ASP A 167 8.70 22.40 4.63
N ASN A 168 9.44 22.25 3.54
CA ASN A 168 10.59 23.08 3.23
C ASN A 168 10.23 24.33 2.39
N PHE A 169 9.38 24.17 1.37
CA PHE A 169 9.15 25.18 0.34
C PHE A 169 7.69 25.65 0.26
N GLY A 170 6.76 24.89 0.88
CA GLY A 170 5.32 25.11 0.77
C GLY A 170 4.78 24.75 -0.62
N ILE A 171 3.63 24.11 -0.68
CA ILE A 171 2.90 23.83 -1.92
C ILE A 171 1.71 24.79 -2.01
N VAL A 172 1.65 25.57 -3.08
CA VAL A 172 0.49 26.41 -3.41
C VAL A 172 -0.59 25.52 -4.04
N GLU A 173 -0.23 24.82 -5.10
CA GLU A 173 -1.09 23.89 -5.84
C GLU A 173 -0.24 22.89 -6.63
N GLY A 174 -0.85 21.78 -7.06
CA GLY A 174 -0.14 20.80 -7.87
C GLY A 174 -1.06 19.80 -8.56
N LEU A 175 -0.53 19.26 -9.66
CA LEU A 175 -1.13 18.17 -10.43
C LEU A 175 -0.24 16.94 -10.38
N MET A 176 -0.85 15.79 -10.12
CA MET A 176 -0.16 14.51 -10.08
C MET A 176 -0.66 13.59 -11.19
N THR A 177 0.27 12.99 -11.91
CA THR A 177 -0.02 11.84 -12.76
C THR A 177 0.74 10.64 -12.21
N THR A 178 0.04 9.54 -11.93
CA THR A 178 0.75 8.27 -11.73
C THR A 178 0.70 7.45 -13.01
N VAL A 179 1.89 7.08 -13.52
CA VAL A 179 2.03 6.04 -14.53
C VAL A 179 2.12 4.72 -13.79
N HIS A 180 1.03 3.95 -13.85
CA HIS A 180 0.78 2.86 -12.92
C HIS A 180 0.76 1.51 -13.62
N ALA A 181 1.41 0.54 -13.02
CA ALA A 181 1.37 -0.85 -13.46
C ALA A 181 -0.06 -1.41 -13.48
N THR A 182 -0.26 -2.52 -14.18
CA THR A 182 -1.54 -3.23 -14.24
C THR A 182 -1.96 -3.74 -12.87
N THR A 183 -3.27 -3.77 -12.64
CA THR A 183 -3.85 -4.30 -11.40
C THR A 183 -4.96 -5.31 -11.71
N ALA A 184 -5.31 -6.14 -10.73
CA ALA A 184 -6.29 -7.21 -10.86
C ALA A 184 -7.71 -6.74 -11.28
N THR A 185 -7.99 -5.45 -11.20
CA THR A 185 -9.29 -4.89 -11.62
C THR A 185 -9.38 -4.65 -13.13
N GLN A 186 -8.26 -4.66 -13.85
CA GLN A 186 -8.21 -4.46 -15.31
C GLN A 186 -8.53 -5.76 -16.05
N LYS A 187 -8.95 -5.62 -17.31
CA LYS A 187 -9.24 -6.75 -18.18
C LYS A 187 -8.00 -7.16 -18.98
N THR A 188 -7.79 -8.47 -19.14
CA THR A 188 -6.71 -9.01 -19.99
C THR A 188 -7.00 -8.80 -21.48
N VAL A 189 -8.26 -8.94 -21.88
CA VAL A 189 -8.79 -8.66 -23.23
C VAL A 189 -9.96 -7.70 -23.11
N ASP A 190 -10.37 -7.07 -24.24
CA ASP A 190 -11.53 -6.18 -24.26
C ASP A 190 -12.77 -6.89 -23.70
N GLY A 191 -13.40 -6.30 -22.71
CA GLY A 191 -14.57 -6.85 -22.05
C GLY A 191 -15.42 -5.78 -21.38
N PRO A 192 -16.68 -6.08 -21.05
CA PRO A 192 -17.60 -5.09 -20.50
C PRO A 192 -17.13 -4.59 -19.14
N SER A 193 -17.18 -3.28 -18.95
CA SER A 193 -16.93 -2.59 -17.70
C SER A 193 -17.87 -1.39 -17.59
N MET A 194 -19.02 -1.58 -16.96
CA MET A 194 -20.11 -0.59 -16.95
C MET A 194 -19.77 0.68 -16.17
N LYS A 195 -18.88 0.59 -15.15
CA LYS A 195 -18.48 1.74 -14.33
C LYS A 195 -17.31 2.53 -14.92
N ASP A 196 -16.43 1.85 -15.63
CA ASP A 196 -15.22 2.43 -16.23
C ASP A 196 -14.99 1.77 -17.60
N TRP A 197 -15.46 2.39 -18.65
CA TRP A 197 -15.36 1.83 -20.00
C TRP A 197 -13.91 1.68 -20.45
N ARG A 198 -13.03 2.62 -20.08
CA ARG A 198 -11.60 2.54 -20.39
C ARG A 198 -10.93 1.36 -19.66
N GLY A 199 -11.31 1.10 -18.42
CA GLY A 199 -10.85 -0.07 -17.65
C GLY A 199 -11.35 -1.41 -18.20
N GLY A 200 -12.31 -1.41 -19.13
CA GLY A 200 -12.76 -2.58 -19.90
C GLY A 200 -11.85 -2.96 -21.07
N ARG A 201 -10.86 -2.12 -21.42
CA ARG A 201 -9.94 -2.39 -22.54
C ARG A 201 -8.77 -3.26 -22.09
N ALA A 202 -8.20 -4.00 -23.06
CA ALA A 202 -7.08 -4.91 -22.84
C ALA A 202 -5.87 -4.20 -22.20
N ALA A 203 -5.50 -4.60 -21.00
CA ALA A 203 -4.44 -3.96 -20.21
C ALA A 203 -3.05 -4.14 -20.84
N SER A 204 -2.80 -5.27 -21.51
CA SER A 204 -1.51 -5.61 -22.09
C SER A 204 -1.16 -4.85 -23.38
N GLY A 205 -2.13 -4.15 -23.98
CA GLY A 205 -1.95 -3.49 -25.28
C GLY A 205 -2.26 -1.99 -25.28
N ASN A 206 -2.55 -1.38 -24.12
CA ASN A 206 -3.03 -0.01 -24.06
C ASN A 206 -2.40 0.83 -22.97
N ILE A 207 -2.29 2.14 -23.19
CA ILE A 207 -2.17 3.15 -22.14
C ILE A 207 -3.60 3.58 -21.80
N ILE A 208 -4.03 3.35 -20.55
CA ILE A 208 -5.41 3.54 -20.14
C ILE A 208 -5.52 4.68 -19.11
N PRO A 209 -6.06 5.86 -19.49
CA PRO A 209 -6.36 6.92 -18.53
C PRO A 209 -7.42 6.45 -17.52
N SER A 210 -7.19 6.67 -16.25
CA SER A 210 -8.09 6.28 -15.17
C SER A 210 -8.14 7.36 -14.09
N SER A 211 -9.25 7.49 -13.41
CA SER A 211 -9.36 8.37 -12.25
C SER A 211 -8.60 7.78 -11.06
N THR A 212 -8.09 8.65 -10.20
CA THR A 212 -7.51 8.27 -8.92
C THR A 212 -7.88 9.26 -7.82
N GLY A 213 -8.19 8.74 -6.65
CA GLY A 213 -8.38 9.56 -5.45
C GLY A 213 -7.09 9.82 -4.65
N ALA A 214 -5.95 9.31 -5.11
CA ALA A 214 -4.71 9.32 -4.34
C ALA A 214 -4.22 10.72 -3.99
N ALA A 215 -4.26 11.67 -4.93
CA ALA A 215 -3.84 13.06 -4.69
C ALA A 215 -4.78 13.78 -3.69
N LYS A 216 -6.08 13.54 -3.78
CA LYS A 216 -7.05 14.08 -2.81
C LYS A 216 -6.87 13.45 -1.43
N ALA A 217 -6.49 12.17 -1.37
CA ALA A 217 -6.22 11.47 -0.12
C ALA A 217 -5.00 12.04 0.62
N VAL A 218 -4.05 12.68 -0.07
CA VAL A 218 -2.94 13.38 0.58
C VAL A 218 -3.46 14.50 1.50
N GLY A 219 -4.50 15.23 1.11
CA GLY A 219 -5.11 16.24 1.97
C GLY A 219 -5.81 15.69 3.22
N LYS A 220 -6.08 14.37 3.29
CA LYS A 220 -6.58 13.72 4.51
C LYS A 220 -5.46 13.37 5.48
N VAL A 221 -4.24 13.11 4.98
CA VAL A 221 -3.07 12.74 5.80
C VAL A 221 -2.13 13.92 6.06
N ILE A 222 -2.18 14.95 5.22
CA ILE A 222 -1.50 16.25 5.36
C ILE A 222 -2.56 17.34 5.21
N PRO A 223 -3.23 17.78 6.29
CA PRO A 223 -4.38 18.70 6.21
C PRO A 223 -4.08 20.02 5.49
N GLU A 224 -2.84 20.52 5.56
CA GLU A 224 -2.39 21.75 4.90
C GLU A 224 -2.44 21.66 3.37
N LEU A 225 -2.45 20.44 2.83
CA LEU A 225 -2.56 20.17 1.38
C LEU A 225 -3.99 19.87 0.93
N ASN A 226 -4.97 19.97 1.82
CA ASN A 226 -6.37 19.75 1.44
C ASN A 226 -6.82 20.76 0.38
N GLY A 227 -7.32 20.25 -0.74
CA GLY A 227 -7.77 21.08 -1.88
C GLY A 227 -6.66 21.60 -2.79
N LYS A 228 -5.38 21.41 -2.44
CA LYS A 228 -4.24 21.90 -3.24
C LYS A 228 -3.73 20.88 -4.27
N LEU A 229 -4.01 19.61 -4.10
CA LEU A 229 -3.55 18.55 -4.99
C LEU A 229 -4.72 17.80 -5.63
N THR A 230 -4.61 17.55 -6.92
CA THR A 230 -5.47 16.62 -7.65
C THR A 230 -4.66 15.87 -8.69
N GLY A 231 -5.23 14.84 -9.33
CA GLY A 231 -4.46 14.07 -10.29
C GLY A 231 -5.24 12.96 -10.97
N MET A 232 -4.52 12.23 -11.82
CA MET A 232 -5.03 11.11 -12.60
C MET A 232 -4.02 9.96 -12.65
N SER A 233 -4.44 8.84 -13.20
CA SER A 233 -3.60 7.67 -13.46
C SER A 233 -3.55 7.36 -14.95
N MET A 234 -2.38 6.98 -15.44
CA MET A 234 -2.18 6.31 -16.73
C MET A 234 -1.79 4.85 -16.44
N ARG A 235 -2.67 3.90 -16.73
CA ARG A 235 -2.34 2.48 -16.63
C ARG A 235 -1.53 2.07 -17.85
N VAL A 236 -0.39 1.38 -17.61
CA VAL A 236 0.53 0.92 -18.65
C VAL A 236 0.76 -0.59 -18.52
N PRO A 237 1.16 -1.29 -19.61
CA PRO A 237 1.31 -2.74 -19.62
C PRO A 237 2.62 -3.21 -18.95
N THR A 238 2.89 -2.75 -17.73
CA THR A 238 3.93 -3.27 -16.83
C THR A 238 3.28 -4.11 -15.75
N LEU A 239 3.97 -5.14 -15.26
CA LEU A 239 3.41 -6.07 -14.27
C LEU A 239 3.38 -5.48 -12.88
N ASP A 240 4.39 -4.69 -12.53
CA ASP A 240 4.55 -4.03 -11.23
C ASP A 240 5.48 -2.84 -11.37
N VAL A 241 5.66 -2.08 -10.31
CA VAL A 241 6.36 -0.81 -10.19
C VAL A 241 5.70 0.31 -10.99
N SER A 242 5.35 1.32 -10.28
CA SER A 242 4.67 2.52 -10.77
C SER A 242 5.51 3.76 -10.46
N VAL A 243 5.16 4.89 -11.08
CA VAL A 243 5.83 6.16 -10.85
C VAL A 243 4.82 7.28 -10.64
N VAL A 244 5.10 8.15 -9.68
CA VAL A 244 4.42 9.44 -9.47
C VAL A 244 5.19 10.54 -10.17
N ASP A 245 4.52 11.28 -11.03
CA ASP A 245 4.91 12.56 -11.60
C ASP A 245 4.10 13.65 -10.88
N LEU A 246 4.75 14.46 -10.06
CA LEU A 246 4.13 15.55 -9.31
C LEU A 246 4.66 16.89 -9.81
N THR A 247 3.79 17.69 -10.42
CA THR A 247 4.11 19.08 -10.82
C THR A 247 3.45 20.03 -9.85
N VAL A 248 4.23 20.93 -9.24
CA VAL A 248 3.77 21.86 -8.20
C VAL A 248 4.25 23.29 -8.42
N ASN A 249 3.42 24.22 -7.94
CA ASN A 249 3.82 25.59 -7.65
C ASN A 249 4.25 25.68 -6.19
N LEU A 250 5.49 26.15 -5.96
CA LEU A 250 6.06 26.36 -4.63
C LEU A 250 5.67 27.74 -4.09
N ALA A 251 5.45 27.85 -2.78
CA ALA A 251 5.21 29.11 -2.10
C ALA A 251 6.51 29.90 -1.90
N LYS A 252 7.64 29.20 -1.72
CA LYS A 252 8.98 29.80 -1.60
C LYS A 252 9.81 29.34 -2.80
N PRO A 253 10.47 30.27 -3.52
CA PRO A 253 11.40 29.91 -4.59
C PRO A 253 12.51 28.99 -4.07
N ALA A 254 12.85 27.96 -4.85
CA ALA A 254 13.96 27.06 -4.56
C ALA A 254 14.62 26.58 -5.87
N LYS A 255 15.93 26.46 -5.87
CA LYS A 255 16.64 25.79 -6.96
C LYS A 255 16.37 24.30 -6.89
N TYR A 256 16.36 23.62 -8.03
CA TYR A 256 16.11 22.18 -8.08
C TYR A 256 17.08 21.36 -7.20
N ASP A 257 18.36 21.78 -7.13
CA ASP A 257 19.35 21.15 -6.26
C ASP A 257 19.03 21.31 -4.77
N GLU A 258 18.35 22.37 -4.34
CA GLU A 258 17.91 22.55 -2.96
C GLU A 258 16.78 21.58 -2.63
N ILE A 259 15.87 21.34 -3.60
CA ILE A 259 14.80 20.33 -3.48
C ILE A 259 15.41 18.94 -3.39
N CYS A 260 16.40 18.63 -4.24
CA CYS A 260 17.11 17.36 -4.20
C CYS A 260 17.84 17.13 -2.87
N ALA A 261 18.47 18.18 -2.33
CA ALA A 261 19.15 18.11 -1.04
C ALA A 261 18.16 17.81 0.10
N ALA A 262 17.01 18.49 0.15
CA ALA A 262 15.95 18.23 1.13
C ALA A 262 15.40 16.81 1.03
N MET A 263 15.20 16.29 -0.20
CA MET A 263 14.77 14.90 -0.40
C MET A 263 15.80 13.90 0.10
N LYS A 264 17.08 14.14 -0.17
CA LYS A 264 18.17 13.28 0.28
C LYS A 264 18.27 13.26 1.79
N GLU A 265 18.27 14.43 2.42
CA GLU A 265 18.29 14.57 3.88
C GLU A 265 17.11 13.82 4.54
N ALA A 266 15.89 14.01 4.04
CA ALA A 266 14.72 13.32 4.56
C ALA A 266 14.81 11.80 4.38
N SER A 267 15.35 11.32 3.25
CA SER A 267 15.50 9.88 2.95
C SER A 267 16.54 9.18 3.84
N GLU A 268 17.55 9.89 4.29
CA GLU A 268 18.60 9.40 5.19
C GLU A 268 18.22 9.61 6.67
N GLY A 269 17.29 10.56 6.95
CA GLY A 269 16.84 11.00 8.25
C GLY A 269 15.45 10.49 8.64
N GLU A 270 14.50 11.41 8.77
CA GLU A 270 13.16 11.16 9.34
C GLU A 270 12.30 10.18 8.53
N LEU A 271 12.49 10.11 7.21
CA LEU A 271 11.76 9.21 6.31
C LEU A 271 12.59 7.99 5.90
N LYS A 272 13.66 7.68 6.61
CA LYS A 272 14.47 6.48 6.34
C LYS A 272 13.62 5.21 6.34
N GLY A 273 13.78 4.40 5.27
CA GLY A 273 13.00 3.18 5.05
C GLY A 273 11.59 3.42 4.46
N ILE A 274 11.21 4.68 4.22
CA ILE A 274 9.96 5.11 3.61
C ILE A 274 10.24 5.85 2.29
N LEU A 275 11.00 6.96 2.38
CA LEU A 275 11.53 7.68 1.24
C LEU A 275 12.91 7.12 0.87
N GLY A 276 13.13 6.89 -0.41
CA GLY A 276 14.43 6.61 -1.01
C GLY A 276 14.89 7.77 -1.88
N TYR A 277 16.11 7.72 -2.31
CA TYR A 277 16.73 8.71 -3.19
C TYR A 277 17.66 8.02 -4.19
N THR A 278 17.58 8.37 -5.46
CA THR A 278 18.49 7.88 -6.50
C THR A 278 18.99 9.01 -7.39
N GLU A 279 20.23 8.87 -7.86
CA GLU A 279 20.86 9.73 -8.88
C GLU A 279 21.21 8.90 -10.12
N GLU A 280 20.92 7.60 -10.12
CA GLU A 280 21.25 6.68 -11.18
C GLU A 280 20.22 6.73 -12.32
N ALA A 281 20.62 6.32 -13.52
CA ALA A 281 19.74 6.22 -14.68
C ALA A 281 18.93 4.92 -14.61
N VAL A 282 17.85 4.94 -13.83
CA VAL A 282 17.01 3.79 -13.49
C VAL A 282 15.71 3.75 -14.26
N VAL A 283 15.11 2.57 -14.29
CA VAL A 283 13.76 2.31 -14.84
C VAL A 283 12.92 1.53 -13.84
N SER A 284 11.64 1.35 -14.11
CA SER A 284 10.69 0.74 -13.16
C SER A 284 11.14 -0.62 -12.61
N SER A 285 11.71 -1.51 -13.44
CA SER A 285 12.11 -2.86 -13.02
C SER A 285 13.23 -2.88 -11.98
N ASP A 286 14.01 -1.80 -11.84
CA ASP A 286 15.11 -1.69 -10.86
C ASP A 286 14.58 -1.55 -9.42
N PHE A 287 13.30 -1.23 -9.27
CA PHE A 287 12.64 -1.07 -7.97
C PHE A 287 11.74 -2.23 -7.58
N LEU A 288 11.73 -3.31 -8.36
CA LEU A 288 10.96 -4.50 -8.03
C LEU A 288 11.45 -5.10 -6.70
N GLY A 289 10.54 -5.26 -5.75
CA GLY A 289 10.86 -5.75 -4.42
C GLY A 289 11.41 -4.69 -3.46
N ASP A 290 11.42 -3.40 -3.83
CA ASP A 290 11.79 -2.33 -2.91
C ASP A 290 10.70 -2.12 -1.85
N ALA A 291 11.07 -2.21 -0.59
CA ALA A 291 10.14 -2.05 0.53
C ALA A 291 9.81 -0.57 0.85
N ARG A 292 10.56 0.37 0.29
CA ARG A 292 10.25 1.81 0.40
C ARG A 292 9.09 2.14 -0.52
N THR A 293 8.23 3.05 -0.12
CA THR A 293 7.02 3.40 -0.88
C THR A 293 7.15 4.65 -1.73
N SER A 294 8.28 5.35 -1.66
CA SER A 294 8.54 6.57 -2.44
C SER A 294 10.05 6.67 -2.69
N ILE A 295 10.51 6.48 -3.89
CA ILE A 295 11.93 6.61 -4.24
C ILE A 295 12.10 7.80 -5.17
N PHE A 296 12.54 8.93 -4.62
CA PHE A 296 12.76 10.16 -5.37
C PHE A 296 13.87 9.96 -6.40
N ASP A 297 13.58 10.33 -7.66
CA ASP A 297 14.53 10.29 -8.77
C ASP A 297 14.98 11.70 -9.09
N LYS A 298 16.23 12.01 -8.72
CA LYS A 298 16.83 13.31 -8.97
C LYS A 298 16.93 13.62 -10.46
N ALA A 299 17.29 12.62 -11.27
CA ALA A 299 17.58 12.84 -12.68
C ALA A 299 16.32 13.00 -13.53
N ALA A 300 15.17 12.49 -13.08
CA ALA A 300 13.92 12.54 -13.82
C ALA A 300 13.10 13.82 -13.59
N GLY A 301 13.41 14.62 -12.57
CA GLY A 301 12.71 15.86 -12.28
C GLY A 301 13.18 17.05 -13.12
N ILE A 302 12.36 18.10 -13.17
CA ILE A 302 12.58 19.29 -13.99
C ILE A 302 12.09 20.52 -13.23
N ALA A 303 12.86 21.60 -13.21
CA ALA A 303 12.42 22.92 -12.80
C ALA A 303 12.30 23.84 -14.03
N LEU A 304 11.11 24.38 -14.27
CA LEU A 304 10.90 25.39 -15.29
C LEU A 304 11.27 26.78 -14.77
N THR A 305 10.92 27.04 -13.52
CA THR A 305 11.29 28.24 -12.75
C THR A 305 11.65 27.83 -11.33
N ASP A 306 12.12 28.76 -10.52
CA ASP A 306 12.39 28.48 -9.10
C ASP A 306 11.12 28.20 -8.26
N THR A 307 9.93 28.38 -8.84
CA THR A 307 8.65 28.10 -8.17
C THR A 307 7.79 27.06 -8.89
N PHE A 308 8.12 26.67 -10.13
CA PHE A 308 7.33 25.69 -10.88
C PHE A 308 8.18 24.50 -11.25
N VAL A 309 7.95 23.39 -10.54
CA VAL A 309 8.83 22.23 -10.58
C VAL A 309 8.03 20.95 -10.76
N LYS A 310 8.64 19.99 -11.42
CA LYS A 310 8.20 18.61 -11.53
C LYS A 310 9.19 17.72 -10.77
N VAL A 311 8.67 16.85 -9.93
CA VAL A 311 9.42 15.82 -9.21
C VAL A 311 8.85 14.44 -9.52
N VAL A 312 9.73 13.44 -9.52
CA VAL A 312 9.40 12.07 -9.90
C VAL A 312 9.77 11.14 -8.74
N SER A 313 8.89 10.19 -8.44
CA SER A 313 9.14 9.18 -7.41
C SER A 313 8.60 7.81 -7.83
N TRP A 314 9.46 6.79 -7.73
CA TRP A 314 9.15 5.39 -8.02
C TRP A 314 8.56 4.67 -6.80
N TYR A 315 7.80 3.62 -7.03
CA TYR A 315 7.31 2.73 -5.97
C TYR A 315 6.90 1.36 -6.51
N ASP A 316 7.32 0.32 -5.81
CA ASP A 316 6.72 -0.99 -5.98
C ASP A 316 5.31 -0.94 -5.35
N ASN A 317 4.30 -0.90 -6.21
CA ASN A 317 2.90 -0.69 -5.79
C ASN A 317 2.31 -1.89 -5.04
N GLU A 318 2.97 -3.04 -5.06
CA GLU A 318 2.59 -4.24 -4.35
C GLU A 318 3.46 -4.48 -3.10
N TRP A 319 4.77 -4.62 -3.27
CA TRP A 319 5.69 -4.99 -2.19
C TRP A 319 5.92 -3.87 -1.19
N GLY A 320 6.25 -2.67 -1.67
CA GLY A 320 6.43 -1.50 -0.80
C GLY A 320 5.19 -1.22 0.03
N TYR A 321 4.02 -1.23 -0.61
CA TYR A 321 2.74 -1.04 0.05
C TYR A 321 2.44 -2.11 1.11
N SER A 322 2.67 -3.40 0.79
CA SER A 322 2.41 -4.51 1.70
C SER A 322 3.29 -4.44 2.97
N ASN A 323 4.54 -4.01 2.83
CA ASN A 323 5.43 -3.75 3.96
C ASN A 323 4.92 -2.61 4.85
N LYS A 324 4.29 -1.57 4.28
CA LYS A 324 3.75 -0.45 5.08
C LYS A 324 2.46 -0.83 5.82
N VAL A 325 1.68 -1.78 5.32
CA VAL A 325 0.57 -2.36 6.09
C VAL A 325 1.09 -2.98 7.40
N LEU A 326 2.17 -3.75 7.34
CA LEU A 326 2.80 -4.35 8.53
C LEU A 326 3.43 -3.28 9.44
N MET A 327 4.14 -2.32 8.86
CA MET A 327 4.72 -1.20 9.62
C MET A 327 3.64 -0.39 10.36
N LEU A 328 2.46 -0.17 9.75
CA LEU A 328 1.35 0.49 10.43
C LEU A 328 0.84 -0.36 11.62
N ILE A 329 0.71 -1.67 11.43
CA ILE A 329 0.33 -2.59 12.53
C ILE A 329 1.34 -2.51 13.68
N GLU A 330 2.63 -2.50 13.40
CA GLU A 330 3.70 -2.36 14.41
C GLU A 330 3.59 -1.03 15.18
N LYS A 331 3.33 0.08 14.46
CA LYS A 331 3.11 1.40 15.07
C LYS A 331 1.88 1.42 15.96
N MET A 332 0.77 0.81 15.50
CA MET A 332 -0.44 0.66 16.30
C MET A 332 -0.18 -0.19 17.55
N ALA A 333 0.48 -1.33 17.41
CA ALA A 333 0.81 -2.22 18.52
C ALA A 333 1.74 -1.54 19.55
N ALA A 334 2.74 -0.82 19.09
CA ALA A 334 3.65 -0.06 19.97
C ALA A 334 2.92 1.04 20.76
N PHE A 335 1.89 1.65 20.20
CA PHE A 335 1.05 2.62 20.89
C PHE A 335 0.10 1.94 21.90
N ASN A 336 -0.57 0.86 21.49
CA ASN A 336 -1.62 0.19 22.27
C ASN A 336 -1.09 -0.62 23.44
N ASN A 337 0.22 -0.96 23.45
CA ASN A 337 0.89 -1.71 24.51
C ASN A 337 1.61 -0.80 25.53
N LYS A 338 1.44 0.53 25.42
CA LYS A 338 1.90 1.50 26.43
C LYS A 338 0.90 1.64 27.57
#